data_2ae8f793bcc3af2e4d9852ec7557e6ed
#
_entry.id   2ae8f793bcc3af2e4d9852ec7557e6ed
#
_cell.length_a   1.000
_cell.length_b   1.000
_cell.length_c   1.000
_cell.angle_alpha   90.00
_cell.angle_beta   90.00
_cell.angle_gamma   90.00
#
_symmetry.space_group_name_H-M   'P 1'
#
loop_
_entity.id
_entity.type
_entity.pdbx_description
1 polymer ?
#
loop_
_entity_poly.entity_id
_entity_poly.type
_entity_poly.pdbx_seq_one_letter_code
_entity_poly.pdbx_strand_id
1 'polypeptide(L)'
;TRSAVLELSSNFKNRVSKQFIATYNKQIEDRAYRTAMFPTVDILSGVGGSTYTSLGFDPFTPNNKLNYSTFNLTNNTTLIRGNHTITLGAAFESFKSNNLFFYGSNGVWVFNTIADFKAAALAYKANPNIAASTVPIARFNYRYTLLPGGKLPWQTFQNQFYTVYGQDEWKMAKNFRMTYGTRIDYLNIVNTASDYANPYVAGLNFREPSGVPYSINTASMPKSRLYVSPRIGFNWDVFGNKKTQLRGGSGLFLSR
;
A
#
# COMPACT_ATOMS: atom_id res chain seq x y z
N THR A 1 -13.68 5.86 -8.16
CA THR A 1 -12.56 5.48 -9.06
C THR A 1 -12.71 6.16 -10.40
N ARG A 2 -11.59 6.63 -10.97
CA ARG A 2 -11.51 7.15 -12.34
C ARG A 2 -10.31 6.47 -13.01
N SER A 3 -10.49 5.97 -14.23
CA SER A 3 -9.40 5.33 -14.97
C SER A 3 -9.44 5.71 -16.44
N ALA A 4 -8.27 5.76 -17.06
CA ALA A 4 -8.10 5.95 -18.49
C ALA A 4 -7.00 5.02 -19.00
N VAL A 5 -7.17 4.47 -20.18
CA VAL A 5 -6.21 3.61 -20.88
C VAL A 5 -6.08 4.07 -22.31
N LEU A 6 -4.85 4.19 -22.78
CA LEU A 6 -4.50 4.37 -24.19
C LEU A 6 -3.59 3.21 -24.59
N GLU A 7 -3.96 2.51 -25.64
CA GLU A 7 -3.13 1.47 -26.26
C GLU A 7 -2.90 1.75 -27.72
N LEU A 8 -1.64 1.65 -28.15
CA LEU A 8 -1.24 1.75 -29.54
C LEU A 8 -0.45 0.49 -29.91
N SER A 9 -0.97 -0.26 -30.86
CA SER A 9 -0.35 -1.47 -31.38
C SER A 9 -0.01 -1.31 -32.85
N SER A 10 1.19 -1.72 -33.25
CA SER A 10 1.70 -1.61 -34.61
C SER A 10 2.45 -2.87 -35.01
N ASN A 11 2.16 -3.41 -36.19
CA ASN A 11 2.83 -4.57 -36.74
C ASN A 11 3.49 -4.22 -38.06
N PHE A 12 4.79 -4.55 -38.18
CA PHE A 12 5.59 -4.25 -39.37
C PHE A 12 6.05 -5.56 -40.02
N LYS A 13 5.58 -5.81 -41.25
CA LYS A 13 5.98 -6.96 -42.11
C LYS A 13 5.99 -8.31 -41.38
N ASN A 14 5.06 -8.53 -40.44
CA ASN A 14 4.97 -9.74 -39.60
C ASN A 14 6.25 -10.14 -38.86
N ARG A 15 7.20 -9.23 -38.70
CA ARG A 15 8.49 -9.48 -38.03
C ARG A 15 8.71 -8.60 -36.81
N VAL A 16 8.07 -7.47 -36.76
CA VAL A 16 8.20 -6.52 -35.65
C VAL A 16 6.81 -6.13 -35.17
N SER A 17 6.55 -6.36 -33.90
CA SER A 17 5.34 -5.86 -33.24
C SER A 17 5.76 -4.85 -32.18
N LYS A 18 5.07 -3.72 -32.14
CA LYS A 18 5.22 -2.72 -31.10
C LYS A 18 3.90 -2.51 -30.38
N GLN A 19 3.97 -2.41 -29.05
CA GLN A 19 2.82 -2.10 -28.22
C GLN A 19 3.23 -1.01 -27.23
N PHE A 20 2.48 0.07 -27.23
CA PHE A 20 2.60 1.14 -26.25
C PHE A 20 1.30 1.20 -25.45
N ILE A 21 1.40 1.20 -24.11
CA ILE A 21 0.27 1.30 -23.21
C ILE A 21 0.53 2.43 -22.23
N ALA A 22 -0.42 3.35 -22.10
CA ALA A 22 -0.45 4.36 -21.04
C ALA A 22 -1.70 4.17 -20.20
N THR A 23 -1.57 4.06 -18.88
CA THR A 23 -2.72 3.95 -17.98
C THR A 23 -2.64 4.97 -16.87
N TYR A 24 -3.81 5.49 -16.50
CA TYR A 24 -3.97 6.33 -15.33
C TYR A 24 -5.16 5.84 -14.51
N ASN A 25 -4.94 5.62 -13.21
CA ASN A 25 -5.99 5.29 -12.26
C ASN A 25 -5.93 6.28 -11.10
N LYS A 26 -7.10 6.72 -10.65
CA LYS A 26 -7.26 7.50 -9.43
C LYS A 26 -8.41 6.95 -8.61
N GLN A 27 -8.16 6.68 -7.36
CA GLN A 27 -9.16 6.25 -6.40
C GLN A 27 -9.22 7.21 -5.22
N ILE A 28 -10.43 7.54 -4.82
CA ILE A 28 -10.72 8.35 -3.65
C ILE A 28 -11.65 7.52 -2.79
N GLU A 29 -11.20 7.20 -1.59
CA GLU A 29 -11.96 6.50 -0.57
C GLU A 29 -12.17 7.46 0.59
N ASP A 30 -13.42 7.78 0.84
CA ASP A 30 -13.86 8.59 1.97
C ASP A 30 -15.08 7.92 2.57
N ARG A 31 -15.02 7.62 3.84
CA ARG A 31 -16.14 7.04 4.57
C ARG A 31 -17.07 8.17 4.98
N ALA A 32 -18.14 8.35 4.20
CA ALA A 32 -19.12 9.39 4.46
C ALA A 32 -20.02 9.05 5.66
N TYR A 33 -20.41 10.09 6.40
CA TYR A 33 -21.40 10.00 7.46
C TYR A 33 -22.72 10.60 6.97
N ARG A 34 -23.83 10.05 7.44
CA ARG A 34 -25.17 10.60 7.21
C ARG A 34 -25.61 11.58 8.30
N THR A 35 -24.88 11.63 9.41
CA THR A 35 -25.19 12.46 10.57
C THR A 35 -23.95 13.23 11.00
N ALA A 36 -24.11 14.20 11.91
CA ALA A 36 -22.96 14.83 12.57
C ALA A 36 -22.14 13.79 13.33
N MET A 37 -20.80 13.94 13.29
CA MET A 37 -19.90 13.06 14.00
C MET A 37 -20.09 13.20 15.52
N PHE A 38 -20.19 12.06 16.20
CA PHE A 38 -20.23 12.00 17.66
C PHE A 38 -19.37 10.83 18.19
N PRO A 39 -19.09 10.79 19.51
CA PRO A 39 -18.21 9.80 20.10
C PRO A 39 -18.68 8.35 19.92
N THR A 40 -17.73 7.41 19.99
CA THR A 40 -18.00 5.99 20.21
C THR A 40 -18.24 5.76 21.70
N VAL A 41 -19.22 4.94 22.03
CA VAL A 41 -19.48 4.48 23.38
C VAL A 41 -19.48 2.95 23.38
N ASP A 42 -18.55 2.37 24.11
CA ASP A 42 -18.47 0.93 24.36
C ASP A 42 -18.94 0.60 25.77
N ILE A 43 -19.84 -0.34 25.90
CA ILE A 43 -20.34 -0.84 27.18
C ILE A 43 -19.88 -2.29 27.30
N LEU A 44 -19.13 -2.58 28.37
CA LEU A 44 -18.61 -3.93 28.64
C LEU A 44 -19.64 -4.80 29.38
N SER A 45 -19.38 -6.08 29.40
CA SER A 45 -20.19 -7.07 30.17
C SER A 45 -19.86 -7.11 31.68
N GLY A 46 -19.00 -6.20 32.14
CA GLY A 46 -18.48 -6.08 33.50
C GLY A 46 -17.05 -5.56 33.52
N VAL A 47 -16.45 -5.39 34.66
CA VAL A 47 -15.06 -4.97 34.83
C VAL A 47 -14.13 -5.98 34.18
N GLY A 48 -13.32 -5.55 33.20
CA GLY A 48 -12.43 -6.42 32.45
C GLY A 48 -13.12 -7.35 31.46
N GLY A 49 -14.43 -7.19 31.27
CA GLY A 49 -15.22 -7.98 30.32
C GLY A 49 -15.04 -7.56 28.86
N SER A 50 -15.57 -8.36 27.94
CA SER A 50 -15.64 -8.00 26.53
C SER A 50 -16.72 -6.95 26.28
N THR A 51 -16.65 -6.27 25.13
CA THR A 51 -17.70 -5.33 24.72
C THR A 51 -19.03 -6.07 24.54
N TYR A 52 -20.03 -5.66 25.32
CA TYR A 52 -21.38 -6.16 25.26
C TYR A 52 -22.20 -5.46 24.17
N THR A 53 -22.08 -4.14 24.10
CA THR A 53 -22.74 -3.34 23.06
C THR A 53 -21.96 -2.05 22.80
N SER A 54 -22.07 -1.54 21.59
CA SER A 54 -21.45 -0.26 21.19
C SER A 54 -22.53 0.67 20.65
N LEU A 55 -22.40 1.95 20.93
CA LEU A 55 -23.23 3.04 20.46
C LEU A 55 -22.36 4.08 19.79
N GLY A 56 -22.94 4.84 18.87
CA GLY A 56 -22.23 5.92 18.22
C GLY A 56 -21.49 5.51 16.98
N PHE A 57 -20.48 6.31 16.60
CA PHE A 57 -19.65 6.00 15.45
C PHE A 57 -18.63 4.93 15.79
N ASP A 58 -18.34 4.07 14.81
CA ASP A 58 -17.17 3.21 14.83
C ASP A 58 -15.88 4.09 14.91
N PRO A 59 -14.95 3.80 15.85
CA PRO A 59 -13.76 4.62 16.07
C PRO A 59 -12.78 4.63 14.88
N PHE A 60 -12.89 3.69 13.94
CA PHE A 60 -12.03 3.54 12.77
C PHE A 60 -12.56 4.28 11.53
N THR A 61 -13.80 4.74 11.54
CA THR A 61 -14.43 5.41 10.41
C THR A 61 -14.15 6.93 10.37
N PRO A 62 -14.17 7.67 11.47
CA PRO A 62 -13.82 9.09 11.48
C PRO A 62 -12.38 9.32 11.04
N ASN A 63 -12.17 10.32 10.16
CA ASN A 63 -10.84 10.67 9.66
C ASN A 63 -10.06 9.46 9.08
N ASN A 64 -10.76 8.59 8.35
CA ASN A 64 -10.20 7.49 7.60
C ASN A 64 -10.45 7.72 6.10
N LYS A 65 -9.42 8.20 5.40
CA LYS A 65 -9.49 8.59 3.99
C LYS A 65 -8.25 8.08 3.28
N LEU A 66 -8.45 7.52 2.09
CA LEU A 66 -7.36 7.07 1.23
C LEU A 66 -7.55 7.59 -0.19
N ASN A 67 -6.61 8.40 -0.64
CA ASN A 67 -6.55 8.87 -2.01
C ASN A 67 -5.28 8.32 -2.64
N TYR A 68 -5.41 7.58 -3.73
CA TYR A 68 -4.22 7.15 -4.45
C TYR A 68 -4.40 7.27 -5.96
N SER A 69 -3.29 7.39 -6.64
CA SER A 69 -3.22 7.40 -8.10
C SER A 69 -2.03 6.60 -8.59
N THR A 70 -2.21 5.94 -9.71
CA THR A 70 -1.17 5.20 -10.41
C THR A 70 -1.11 5.67 -11.86
N PHE A 71 0.06 6.00 -12.33
CA PHE A 71 0.34 6.30 -13.74
C PHE A 71 1.36 5.28 -14.25
N ASN A 72 1.04 4.60 -15.35
CA ASN A 72 1.93 3.62 -15.96
C ASN A 72 2.12 3.92 -17.43
N LEU A 73 3.35 3.77 -17.89
CA LEU A 73 3.73 3.71 -19.30
C LEU A 73 4.46 2.40 -19.54
N THR A 74 4.10 1.70 -20.60
CA THR A 74 4.79 0.47 -21.01
C THR A 74 5.00 0.49 -22.51
N ASN A 75 6.21 0.19 -22.97
CA ASN A 75 6.53 -0.01 -24.37
C ASN A 75 7.18 -1.37 -24.55
N ASN A 76 6.59 -2.19 -25.41
CA ASN A 76 7.08 -3.50 -25.80
C ASN A 76 7.42 -3.50 -27.29
N THR A 77 8.55 -4.08 -27.65
CA THR A 77 8.92 -4.36 -29.02
C THR A 77 9.27 -5.84 -29.12
N THR A 78 8.54 -6.58 -29.94
CA THR A 78 8.81 -7.99 -30.22
C THR A 78 9.37 -8.11 -31.65
N LEU A 79 10.52 -8.79 -31.77
CA LEU A 79 11.22 -9.02 -33.02
C LEU A 79 11.24 -10.54 -33.28
N ILE A 80 10.76 -10.95 -34.47
CA ILE A 80 10.81 -12.35 -34.90
C ILE A 80 11.90 -12.47 -35.95
N ARG A 81 12.96 -13.26 -35.64
CA ARG A 81 14.09 -13.48 -36.53
C ARG A 81 14.51 -14.94 -36.51
N GLY A 82 14.19 -15.67 -37.57
CA GLY A 82 14.48 -17.10 -37.64
C GLY A 82 13.80 -17.86 -36.51
N ASN A 83 14.59 -18.53 -35.68
CA ASN A 83 14.11 -19.32 -34.53
C ASN A 83 14.01 -18.49 -33.22
N HIS A 84 14.24 -17.19 -33.25
CA HIS A 84 14.24 -16.30 -32.11
C HIS A 84 12.99 -15.41 -32.11
N THR A 85 12.40 -15.26 -30.94
CA THR A 85 11.38 -14.26 -30.65
C THR A 85 11.88 -13.39 -29.50
N ILE A 86 12.47 -12.25 -29.87
CA ILE A 86 13.09 -11.32 -28.92
C ILE A 86 12.07 -10.27 -28.50
N THR A 87 11.86 -10.12 -27.22
CA THR A 87 11.02 -9.05 -26.65
C THR A 87 11.92 -8.10 -25.85
N LEU A 88 11.88 -6.83 -26.23
CA LEU A 88 12.53 -5.73 -25.51
C LEU A 88 11.45 -4.81 -24.99
N GLY A 89 11.59 -4.35 -23.76
CA GLY A 89 10.59 -3.47 -23.18
C GLY A 89 11.18 -2.45 -22.21
N ALA A 90 10.44 -1.37 -22.06
CA ALA A 90 10.66 -0.37 -21.03
C ALA A 90 9.32 -0.01 -20.37
N ALA A 91 9.34 0.23 -19.07
CA ALA A 91 8.15 0.66 -18.35
C ALA A 91 8.50 1.73 -17.32
N PHE A 92 7.55 2.59 -17.08
CA PHE A 92 7.55 3.56 -16.00
C PHE A 92 6.26 3.42 -15.21
N GLU A 93 6.36 3.39 -13.89
CA GLU A 93 5.20 3.42 -12.99
C GLU A 93 5.43 4.49 -11.92
N SER A 94 4.43 5.31 -11.68
CA SER A 94 4.40 6.26 -10.56
C SER A 94 3.16 5.98 -9.74
N PHE A 95 3.37 5.60 -8.49
CA PHE A 95 2.32 5.44 -7.50
C PHE A 95 2.41 6.57 -6.48
N LYS A 96 1.29 7.22 -6.20
CA LYS A 96 1.17 8.24 -5.15
C LYS A 96 -0.05 7.95 -4.32
N SER A 97 0.10 7.95 -2.98
CA SER A 97 -1.00 7.86 -2.05
C SER A 97 -0.95 8.98 -1.01
N ASN A 98 -2.13 9.48 -0.63
CA ASN A 98 -2.36 10.28 0.55
C ASN A 98 -3.28 9.48 1.46
N ASN A 99 -2.79 9.08 2.61
CA ASN A 99 -3.52 8.31 3.59
C ASN A 99 -3.76 9.15 4.84
N LEU A 100 -5.00 9.17 5.30
CA LEU A 100 -5.38 9.67 6.60
C LEU A 100 -6.03 8.52 7.35
N PHE A 101 -5.37 8.02 8.39
CA PHE A 101 -5.92 7.03 9.30
C PHE A 101 -5.74 7.51 10.74
N PHE A 102 -6.73 8.25 11.22
CA PHE A 102 -6.68 8.92 12.51
C PHE A 102 -7.83 8.45 13.41
N TYR A 103 -7.85 7.13 13.69
CA TYR A 103 -8.90 6.47 14.45
C TYR A 103 -9.01 6.98 15.88
N GLY A 104 -10.23 6.93 16.45
CA GLY A 104 -10.49 7.39 17.82
C GLY A 104 -10.44 8.89 18.02
N SER A 105 -10.34 9.67 16.93
CA SER A 105 -10.34 11.13 16.98
C SER A 105 -11.71 11.75 17.30
N ASN A 106 -12.77 10.93 17.29
CA ASN A 106 -14.11 11.30 17.74
C ASN A 106 -14.32 11.10 19.24
N GLY A 107 -13.33 10.52 19.94
CA GLY A 107 -13.44 10.11 21.34
C GLY A 107 -14.11 8.74 21.49
N VAL A 108 -13.56 7.90 22.38
CA VAL A 108 -14.09 6.59 22.70
C VAL A 108 -14.32 6.50 24.19
N TRP A 109 -15.56 6.43 24.58
CA TRP A 109 -15.99 6.29 25.98
C TRP A 109 -16.26 4.82 26.27
N VAL A 110 -15.71 4.31 27.36
CA VAL A 110 -15.89 2.92 27.78
C VAL A 110 -16.49 2.88 29.16
N PHE A 111 -17.56 2.10 29.32
CA PHE A 111 -18.27 1.86 30.58
C PHE A 111 -18.21 0.37 30.93
N ASN A 112 -18.05 0.03 32.21
CA ASN A 112 -18.02 -1.38 32.61
C ASN A 112 -19.38 -2.07 32.47
N THR A 113 -20.47 -1.30 32.68
CA THR A 113 -21.86 -1.85 32.68
C THR A 113 -22.83 -0.85 32.05
N ILE A 114 -24.01 -1.36 31.67
CA ILE A 114 -25.15 -0.51 31.25
C ILE A 114 -25.58 0.45 32.38
N ALA A 115 -25.49 0.00 33.64
CA ALA A 115 -25.82 0.81 34.79
C ALA A 115 -24.89 2.02 34.92
N ASP A 116 -23.58 1.82 34.71
CA ASP A 116 -22.58 2.89 34.70
C ASP A 116 -22.83 3.89 33.58
N PHE A 117 -23.12 3.41 32.40
CA PHE A 117 -23.47 4.26 31.27
C PHE A 117 -24.69 5.14 31.57
N LYS A 118 -25.79 4.53 32.11
CA LYS A 118 -26.99 5.26 32.49
C LYS A 118 -26.73 6.30 33.57
N ALA A 119 -25.96 5.96 34.59
CA ALA A 119 -25.59 6.88 35.66
C ALA A 119 -24.81 8.08 35.14
N ALA A 120 -23.79 7.83 34.29
CA ALA A 120 -23.02 8.89 33.66
C ALA A 120 -23.90 9.79 32.73
N ALA A 121 -24.76 9.18 31.92
CA ALA A 121 -25.65 9.93 31.01
C ALA A 121 -26.62 10.84 31.79
N LEU A 122 -27.19 10.37 32.90
CA LEU A 122 -28.04 11.16 33.77
C LEU A 122 -27.27 12.29 34.44
N ALA A 123 -26.05 12.03 34.93
CA ALA A 123 -25.22 13.05 35.55
C ALA A 123 -24.87 14.17 34.58
N TYR A 124 -24.42 13.84 33.34
CA TYR A 124 -24.12 14.85 32.32
C TYR A 124 -25.37 15.59 31.82
N LYS A 125 -26.52 14.93 31.80
CA LYS A 125 -27.82 15.62 31.50
C LYS A 125 -28.17 16.64 32.56
N ALA A 126 -27.93 16.35 33.83
CA ALA A 126 -28.17 17.25 34.95
C ALA A 126 -27.16 18.39 35.02
N ASN A 127 -25.88 18.08 34.77
CA ASN A 127 -24.81 19.06 34.75
C ASN A 127 -23.80 18.74 33.64
N PRO A 128 -23.86 19.38 32.46
CA PRO A 128 -22.91 19.14 31.36
C PRO A 128 -21.43 19.40 31.72
N ASN A 129 -21.16 20.16 32.75
CA ASN A 129 -19.80 20.51 33.20
C ASN A 129 -19.32 19.64 34.38
N ILE A 130 -20.04 18.56 34.71
CA ILE A 130 -19.59 17.66 35.79
C ILE A 130 -18.24 17.07 35.47
N ALA A 131 -17.35 16.98 36.49
CA ALA A 131 -16.03 16.41 36.28
C ALA A 131 -16.12 14.91 35.95
N ALA A 132 -15.41 14.47 34.91
CA ALA A 132 -15.41 13.07 34.46
C ALA A 132 -14.97 12.09 35.55
N SER A 133 -14.14 12.53 36.49
CA SER A 133 -13.71 11.72 37.64
C SER A 133 -14.80 11.40 38.67
N THR A 134 -15.94 12.10 38.59
CA THR A 134 -17.09 11.91 39.48
C THR A 134 -18.18 11.01 38.93
N VAL A 135 -18.04 10.53 37.69
CA VAL A 135 -18.98 9.64 37.02
C VAL A 135 -18.33 8.30 36.73
N PRO A 136 -19.09 7.21 36.64
CA PRO A 136 -18.53 5.86 36.48
C PRO A 136 -18.07 5.56 35.05
N ILE A 137 -17.03 6.25 34.57
CA ILE A 137 -16.38 6.03 33.30
C ILE A 137 -15.20 5.09 33.52
N ALA A 138 -15.17 3.94 32.86
CA ALA A 138 -14.08 2.99 32.96
C ALA A 138 -12.82 3.50 32.24
N ARG A 139 -12.99 4.07 31.04
CA ARG A 139 -11.90 4.62 30.23
C ARG A 139 -12.44 5.62 29.21
N PHE A 140 -11.67 6.67 28.97
CA PHE A 140 -11.84 7.58 27.84
C PHE A 140 -10.57 7.64 27.01
N ASN A 141 -10.66 7.36 25.74
CA ASN A 141 -9.57 7.48 24.77
C ASN A 141 -9.90 8.58 23.77
N TYR A 142 -8.99 9.52 23.62
CA TYR A 142 -9.09 10.56 22.62
C TYR A 142 -7.75 10.73 21.92
N ARG A 143 -7.77 10.71 20.60
CA ARG A 143 -6.59 10.95 19.80
C ARG A 143 -6.65 12.35 19.21
N TYR A 144 -5.63 13.13 19.44
CA TYR A 144 -5.46 14.47 18.89
C TYR A 144 -4.11 14.59 18.19
N THR A 145 -3.99 15.57 17.31
CA THR A 145 -2.76 15.85 16.56
C THR A 145 -1.96 16.94 17.24
N LEU A 146 -0.62 16.82 17.21
CA LEU A 146 0.30 17.87 17.65
C LEU A 146 0.77 18.77 16.50
N LEU A 147 0.27 18.54 15.28
CA LEU A 147 0.59 19.38 14.12
C LEU A 147 0.08 20.81 14.34
N PRO A 148 0.82 21.84 13.87
CA PRO A 148 0.43 23.23 14.01
C PRO A 148 -1.00 23.50 13.48
N GLY A 149 -1.80 24.22 14.28
CA GLY A 149 -3.19 24.53 13.94
C GLY A 149 -4.15 23.34 13.97
N GLY A 150 -3.80 22.23 14.62
CA GLY A 150 -4.65 21.04 14.72
C GLY A 150 -4.87 20.32 13.37
N LYS A 151 -3.95 20.48 12.42
CA LYS A 151 -4.03 19.84 11.11
C LYS A 151 -4.06 18.33 11.25
N LEU A 152 -4.90 17.66 10.46
CA LEU A 152 -4.94 16.21 10.42
C LEU A 152 -3.64 15.62 9.86
N PRO A 153 -3.14 14.49 10.41
CA PRO A 153 -1.84 13.91 10.06
C PRO A 153 -1.92 13.08 8.77
N TRP A 154 -2.12 13.75 7.64
CA TRP A 154 -2.04 13.10 6.34
C TRP A 154 -0.65 12.57 6.08
N GLN A 155 -0.57 11.33 5.60
CA GLN A 155 0.66 10.68 5.20
C GLN A 155 0.70 10.55 3.69
N THR A 156 1.65 11.23 3.06
CA THR A 156 1.90 11.13 1.63
C THR A 156 3.03 10.13 1.39
N PHE A 157 2.80 9.20 0.48
CA PHE A 157 3.80 8.27 -0.01
C PHE A 157 3.84 8.32 -1.53
N GLN A 158 5.04 8.34 -2.11
CA GLN A 158 5.23 8.28 -3.56
C GLN A 158 6.44 7.42 -3.90
N ASN A 159 6.25 6.49 -4.82
CA ASN A 159 7.32 5.74 -5.43
C ASN A 159 7.23 5.78 -6.95
N GLN A 160 8.36 5.52 -7.59
CA GLN A 160 8.49 5.47 -9.04
C GLN A 160 9.35 4.25 -9.40
N PHE A 161 8.87 3.46 -10.36
CA PHE A 161 9.63 2.36 -10.94
C PHE A 161 10.02 2.70 -12.37
N TYR A 162 11.30 2.61 -12.64
CA TYR A 162 11.86 2.67 -13.98
C TYR A 162 12.37 1.28 -14.33
N THR A 163 11.86 0.71 -15.38
CA THR A 163 12.10 -0.68 -15.75
C THR A 163 12.59 -0.77 -17.18
N VAL A 164 13.61 -1.60 -17.40
CA VAL A 164 13.99 -2.08 -18.72
C VAL A 164 14.12 -3.59 -18.69
N TYR A 165 13.76 -4.27 -19.77
CA TYR A 165 13.88 -5.72 -19.85
C TYR A 165 14.09 -6.21 -21.26
N GLY A 166 14.74 -7.36 -21.36
CA GLY A 166 14.90 -8.10 -22.59
C GLY A 166 14.75 -9.60 -22.35
N GLN A 167 14.09 -10.26 -23.26
CA GLN A 167 13.88 -11.70 -23.25
C GLN A 167 13.97 -12.25 -24.65
N ASP A 168 14.54 -13.44 -24.81
CA ASP A 168 14.49 -14.22 -26.02
C ASP A 168 13.79 -15.57 -25.77
N GLU A 169 12.87 -15.92 -26.63
CA GLU A 169 12.35 -17.27 -26.79
C GLU A 169 13.03 -17.87 -28.02
N TRP A 170 13.92 -18.82 -27.79
CA TRP A 170 14.69 -19.51 -28.82
C TRP A 170 14.16 -20.91 -29.06
N LYS A 171 13.69 -21.15 -30.30
CA LYS A 171 13.30 -22.48 -30.78
C LYS A 171 14.57 -23.24 -31.20
N MET A 172 15.25 -23.86 -30.22
CA MET A 172 16.52 -24.58 -30.47
C MET A 172 16.32 -25.80 -31.35
N ALA A 173 15.17 -26.49 -31.22
CA ALA A 173 14.76 -27.62 -32.05
C ALA A 173 13.26 -27.58 -32.30
N LYS A 174 12.76 -28.47 -33.19
CA LYS A 174 11.32 -28.55 -33.48
C LYS A 174 10.47 -28.83 -32.23
N ASN A 175 11.05 -29.54 -31.27
CA ASN A 175 10.39 -29.99 -30.05
C ASN A 175 10.99 -29.36 -28.76
N PHE A 176 11.95 -28.42 -28.88
CA PHE A 176 12.57 -27.78 -27.72
C PHE A 176 12.64 -26.27 -27.86
N ARG A 177 12.15 -25.57 -26.84
CA ARG A 177 12.22 -24.12 -26.71
C ARG A 177 12.89 -23.75 -25.40
N MET A 178 13.73 -22.75 -25.46
CA MET A 178 14.38 -22.12 -24.31
C MET A 178 13.96 -20.66 -24.24
N THR A 179 13.67 -20.19 -23.06
CA THR A 179 13.39 -18.77 -22.79
C THR A 179 14.39 -18.26 -21.80
N TYR A 180 15.05 -17.16 -22.07
CA TYR A 180 15.97 -16.51 -21.16
C TYR A 180 15.87 -15.00 -21.30
N GLY A 181 16.15 -14.30 -20.19
CA GLY A 181 16.06 -12.85 -20.19
C GLY A 181 16.39 -12.26 -18.85
N THR A 182 16.40 -10.96 -18.82
CA THR A 182 16.60 -10.20 -17.58
C THR A 182 15.72 -8.96 -17.55
N ARG A 183 15.37 -8.55 -16.34
CA ARG A 183 14.68 -7.31 -16.06
C ARG A 183 15.51 -6.53 -15.05
N ILE A 184 15.63 -5.24 -15.26
CA ILE A 184 16.30 -4.29 -14.38
C ILE A 184 15.26 -3.26 -13.95
N ASP A 185 15.05 -3.15 -12.64
CA ASP A 185 14.13 -2.21 -12.03
C ASP A 185 14.91 -1.23 -11.14
N TYR A 186 14.71 0.06 -11.36
CA TYR A 186 15.16 1.09 -10.45
C TYR A 186 13.96 1.63 -9.67
N LEU A 187 13.93 1.35 -8.37
CA LEU A 187 12.94 1.88 -7.45
C LEU A 187 13.43 3.20 -6.88
N ASN A 188 12.76 4.27 -7.24
CA ASN A 188 12.93 5.60 -6.63
C ASN A 188 11.83 5.84 -5.59
N ILE A 189 12.20 6.00 -4.33
CA ILE A 189 11.28 6.37 -3.26
C ILE A 189 11.43 7.88 -3.06
N VAL A 190 10.39 8.62 -3.44
CA VAL A 190 10.38 10.09 -3.32
C VAL A 190 10.33 10.47 -1.84
N ASN A 191 11.19 11.38 -1.41
CA ASN A 191 11.15 11.85 -0.03
C ASN A 191 9.92 12.72 0.21
N THR A 192 8.90 12.13 0.80
CA THR A 192 7.63 12.78 1.21
C THR A 192 7.55 12.96 2.72
N ALA A 193 8.63 12.66 3.45
CA ALA A 193 8.70 12.72 4.90
C ALA A 193 9.47 13.94 5.44
N SER A 194 9.95 14.85 4.57
CA SER A 194 10.82 15.98 4.97
C SER A 194 10.24 16.88 6.07
N ASP A 195 8.91 16.99 6.14
CA ASP A 195 8.20 17.83 7.11
C ASP A 195 7.89 17.11 8.43
N TYR A 196 8.29 15.85 8.57
CA TYR A 196 7.96 15.00 9.72
C TYR A 196 9.15 14.72 10.66
N ALA A 197 10.16 15.60 10.68
CA ALA A 197 11.25 15.48 11.63
C ALA A 197 10.71 15.48 13.07
N ASN A 198 10.88 14.37 13.78
CA ASN A 198 10.44 14.21 15.15
C ASN A 198 11.67 14.22 16.10
N PRO A 199 11.89 15.31 16.84
CA PRO A 199 13.06 15.43 17.72
C PRO A 199 13.05 14.42 18.87
N TYR A 200 11.88 13.99 19.31
CA TYR A 200 11.75 12.98 20.35
C TYR A 200 12.29 11.62 19.87
N VAL A 201 11.91 11.20 18.64
CA VAL A 201 12.40 9.95 18.03
C VAL A 201 13.91 10.03 17.78
N ALA A 202 14.41 11.17 17.31
CA ALA A 202 15.85 11.39 17.09
C ALA A 202 16.70 11.27 18.36
N GLY A 203 16.11 11.55 19.52
CA GLY A 203 16.78 11.44 20.83
C GLY A 203 16.75 10.04 21.44
N LEU A 204 16.05 9.07 20.85
CA LEU A 204 15.98 7.70 21.38
C LEU A 204 17.20 6.87 20.97
N ASN A 205 17.63 6.00 21.88
CA ASN A 205 18.77 5.08 21.68
C ASN A 205 18.26 3.77 21.07
N PHE A 206 18.24 3.67 19.75
CA PHE A 206 17.94 2.42 19.05
C PHE A 206 19.20 1.57 18.90
N ARG A 207 19.02 0.25 18.87
CA ARG A 207 20.07 -0.73 18.59
C ARG A 207 19.58 -1.79 17.62
N GLU A 208 20.46 -2.20 16.72
CA GLU A 208 20.22 -3.38 15.88
C GLU A 208 20.23 -4.66 16.75
N PRO A 209 19.73 -5.79 16.26
CA PRO A 209 19.84 -7.08 16.97
C PRO A 209 21.28 -7.48 17.32
N SER A 210 22.26 -6.99 16.54
CA SER A 210 23.70 -7.14 16.78
C SER A 210 24.23 -6.25 17.92
N GLY A 211 23.40 -5.36 18.48
CA GLY A 211 23.78 -4.40 19.51
C GLY A 211 24.37 -3.09 18.99
N VAL A 212 24.57 -2.94 17.68
CA VAL A 212 25.10 -1.71 17.06
C VAL A 212 24.08 -0.57 17.22
N PRO A 213 24.49 0.60 17.74
CA PRO A 213 23.60 1.77 17.83
C PRO A 213 23.22 2.27 16.43
N TYR A 214 21.95 2.67 16.24
CA TYR A 214 21.51 3.39 15.08
C TYR A 214 20.49 4.46 15.44
N SER A 215 20.33 5.47 14.59
CA SER A 215 19.35 6.54 14.76
C SER A 215 18.28 6.50 13.68
N ILE A 216 17.05 6.82 14.04
CA ILE A 216 15.93 6.94 13.11
C ILE A 216 15.73 8.41 12.75
N ASN A 217 15.82 8.71 11.46
CA ASN A 217 15.43 10.01 10.92
C ASN A 217 14.03 9.91 10.32
N THR A 218 13.02 10.45 11.02
CA THR A 218 11.63 10.43 10.56
C THR A 218 11.36 11.39 9.38
N ALA A 219 12.30 12.28 9.07
CA ALA A 219 12.23 13.19 7.91
C ALA A 219 12.85 12.61 6.63
N SER A 220 13.19 11.33 6.63
CA SER A 220 13.79 10.68 5.46
C SER A 220 13.05 9.40 5.08
N MET A 221 13.04 9.12 3.78
CA MET A 221 12.53 7.88 3.22
C MET A 221 13.69 6.90 2.97
N PRO A 222 13.40 5.59 2.83
CA PRO A 222 14.41 4.61 2.44
C PRO A 222 15.10 4.99 1.12
N LYS A 223 16.37 4.61 1.00
CA LYS A 223 17.14 4.88 -0.21
C LYS A 223 16.58 4.13 -1.42
N SER A 224 16.64 4.79 -2.57
CA SER A 224 16.36 4.18 -3.87
C SER A 224 17.27 2.99 -4.14
N ARG A 225 16.76 1.97 -4.84
CA ARG A 225 17.48 0.71 -5.09
C ARG A 225 17.33 0.23 -6.52
N LEU A 226 18.37 -0.44 -6.99
CA LEU A 226 18.39 -1.16 -8.26
C LEU A 226 18.19 -2.66 -7.98
N TYR A 227 17.36 -3.31 -8.80
CA TYR A 227 17.10 -4.73 -8.75
C TYR A 227 17.33 -5.35 -10.11
N VAL A 228 17.96 -6.52 -10.14
CA VAL A 228 18.19 -7.30 -11.36
C VAL A 228 17.51 -8.65 -11.22
N SER A 229 16.65 -8.97 -12.16
CA SER A 229 15.77 -10.15 -12.14
C SER A 229 16.02 -11.01 -13.38
N PRO A 230 17.09 -11.84 -13.39
CA PRO A 230 17.33 -12.81 -14.45
C PRO A 230 16.34 -13.96 -14.37
N ARG A 231 15.99 -14.52 -15.54
CA ARG A 231 15.11 -15.69 -15.65
C ARG A 231 15.53 -16.58 -16.79
N ILE A 232 15.33 -17.88 -16.62
CA ILE A 232 15.55 -18.91 -17.61
C ILE A 232 14.42 -19.94 -17.52
N GLY A 233 14.00 -20.47 -18.64
CA GLY A 233 12.99 -21.52 -18.69
C GLY A 233 13.12 -22.35 -19.96
N PHE A 234 12.50 -23.52 -19.96
CA PHE A 234 12.44 -24.38 -21.14
C PHE A 234 11.08 -25.09 -21.25
N ASN A 235 10.75 -25.47 -22.47
CA ASN A 235 9.63 -26.33 -22.80
C ASN A 235 10.11 -27.38 -23.81
N TRP A 236 9.99 -28.64 -23.43
CA TRP A 236 10.43 -29.77 -24.20
C TRP A 236 9.29 -30.76 -24.44
N ASP A 237 8.94 -30.96 -25.72
CA ASP A 237 8.10 -32.07 -26.14
C ASP A 237 9.00 -33.30 -26.34
N VAL A 238 9.10 -34.16 -25.31
CA VAL A 238 10.12 -35.22 -25.19
C VAL A 238 10.19 -36.09 -26.42
N PHE A 239 9.05 -36.49 -26.99
CA PHE A 239 8.95 -37.39 -28.12
C PHE A 239 8.55 -36.68 -29.44
N GLY A 240 8.36 -35.38 -29.43
CA GLY A 240 7.97 -34.60 -30.61
C GLY A 240 6.54 -34.86 -31.10
N ASN A 241 5.75 -35.60 -30.34
CA ASN A 241 4.37 -36.01 -30.70
C ASN A 241 3.29 -35.27 -29.89
N LYS A 242 3.67 -34.26 -29.08
CA LYS A 242 2.84 -33.42 -28.23
C LYS A 242 2.09 -34.16 -27.10
N LYS A 243 2.45 -35.42 -26.82
CA LYS A 243 1.84 -36.20 -25.75
C LYS A 243 2.53 -36.05 -24.41
N THR A 244 3.86 -35.88 -24.40
CA THR A 244 4.64 -35.70 -23.18
C THR A 244 5.43 -34.41 -23.24
N GLN A 245 5.09 -33.45 -22.38
CA GLN A 245 5.76 -32.16 -22.27
C GLN A 245 6.42 -32.01 -20.92
N LEU A 246 7.73 -31.68 -20.93
CA LEU A 246 8.49 -31.32 -19.75
C LEU A 246 8.73 -29.81 -19.78
N ARG A 247 8.42 -29.13 -18.68
CA ARG A 247 8.63 -27.69 -18.54
C ARG A 247 9.36 -27.41 -17.24
N GLY A 248 10.27 -26.46 -17.27
CA GLY A 248 11.00 -26.03 -16.08
C GLY A 248 11.53 -24.61 -16.23
N GLY A 249 11.89 -24.01 -15.12
CA GLY A 249 12.49 -22.68 -15.12
C GLY A 249 12.91 -22.24 -13.73
N SER A 250 13.75 -21.21 -13.71
CA SER A 250 14.23 -20.55 -12.50
C SER A 250 14.41 -19.07 -12.77
N GLY A 251 14.34 -18.25 -11.73
CA GLY A 251 14.56 -16.82 -11.85
C GLY A 251 14.48 -16.10 -10.50
N LEU A 252 14.96 -14.87 -10.51
CA LEU A 252 14.75 -13.91 -9.43
C LEU A 252 13.57 -13.00 -9.78
N PHE A 253 12.69 -12.79 -8.83
CA PHE A 253 11.49 -11.98 -9.04
C PHE A 253 11.38 -10.93 -7.95
N LEU A 254 11.15 -9.67 -8.35
CA LEU A 254 10.85 -8.58 -7.44
C LEU A 254 9.34 -8.60 -7.18
N SER A 255 8.95 -8.78 -5.91
CA SER A 255 7.58 -8.54 -5.45
C SER A 255 7.37 -7.05 -5.16
N ARG A 256 6.22 -6.52 -5.55
CA ARG A 256 5.81 -5.12 -5.36
C ARG A 256 4.72 -5.02 -4.30
#